data_8d55a45648dc3c9ce13312369a7cf440
#
_entry.id   8d55a45648dc3c9ce13312369a7cf440
#
_cell.length_a   1.000
_cell.length_b   1.000
_cell.length_c   1.000
_cell.angle_alpha   90.00
_cell.angle_beta   90.00
_cell.angle_gamma   90.00
#
_symmetry.space_group_name_H-M   'P 1'
#
loop_
_entity.id
_entity.type
_entity.pdbx_description
1 polymer ?
#
loop_
_entity_poly.entity_id
_entity_poly.type
_entity_poly.pdbx_seq_one_letter_code
_entity_poly.pdbx_strand_id
1 'polypeptide(L)'
;MHDPVPRLPSLLEAVLSVGTDLELRATLQHIVDAAAELTDARYAALDMTDPARDGLKEIRTAERPDLAGPPRPPEPPDLSEPSEPSELVVPIHVDDEVFGDLRLTGKRDAPFTDEDEQLVRVLATQAGIAIGNARLYETARQRERWIEGAAAVTTALLSGESAADALMTVAERARRLAKAEAGVILRPTEDGGMEVVTASTLDDPSDIVGAMIEPGSPVLEQLLGGEAVFIDDSATDPRMTTHVRHRFGPSMMLPLQAGGRLIGTLALPRRRGGRPYTAVERLLATQFASQAALALVHAEAQHSRERLAVYEDRDRIARDLHDLVVQRLFATGMMLESTHRRSAGADDHAHAILGRAVDELQSTVQEVRTAIFALQQPPADAPTTFRGKVLREAAAAAVVLGFQPSTRFTGAVENLLVEPVAGRLLTALRRALAAASRRAGVSRVEITVDATAPLPDGRPGVRLTVFDDGDTGNGRAEGGGSGTTVTWRSPL
;
A
#
# COMPACT_ATOMS: atom_id res chain seq x y z
N MET A 1 -23.96 54.13 48.11
CA MET A 1 -24.38 54.46 46.76
C MET A 1 -23.13 54.22 45.90
N HIS A 2 -22.96 52.98 45.40
CA HIS A 2 -21.86 52.64 44.46
C HIS A 2 -22.42 52.90 43.08
N ASP A 3 -21.80 53.79 42.35
CA ASP A 3 -22.07 53.99 40.92
C ASP A 3 -21.81 52.67 40.21
N PRO A 4 -22.75 52.15 39.40
CA PRO A 4 -22.47 50.97 38.57
C PRO A 4 -21.36 51.33 37.59
N VAL A 5 -20.21 50.72 37.77
CA VAL A 5 -19.13 50.75 36.76
C VAL A 5 -19.75 50.29 35.44
N PRO A 6 -19.66 51.07 34.36
CA PRO A 6 -20.26 50.66 33.09
C PRO A 6 -19.68 49.34 32.63
N ARG A 7 -20.46 48.25 32.67
CA ARG A 7 -20.06 46.88 32.25
C ARG A 7 -19.83 46.75 30.73
N LEU A 8 -20.16 47.82 29.97
CA LEU A 8 -19.99 47.84 28.51
C LEU A 8 -18.52 47.67 28.03
N PRO A 9 -17.52 48.32 28.68
CA PRO A 9 -16.12 48.10 28.32
C PRO A 9 -15.66 46.65 28.55
N SER A 10 -16.08 46.05 29.66
CA SER A 10 -15.76 44.64 30.00
C SER A 10 -16.44 43.66 29.06
N LEU A 11 -17.68 43.94 28.63
CA LEU A 11 -18.34 43.15 27.59
C LEU A 11 -17.60 43.24 26.23
N LEU A 12 -17.16 44.43 25.83
CA LEU A 12 -16.43 44.60 24.58
C LEU A 12 -15.09 43.86 24.60
N GLU A 13 -14.39 43.89 25.74
CA GLU A 13 -13.14 43.16 25.93
C GLU A 13 -13.36 41.64 25.89
N ALA A 14 -14.41 41.14 26.57
CA ALA A 14 -14.82 39.75 26.54
C ALA A 14 -15.18 39.26 25.12
N VAL A 15 -15.95 40.06 24.37
CA VAL A 15 -16.32 39.76 22.97
C VAL A 15 -15.09 39.73 22.06
N LEU A 16 -14.15 40.65 22.23
CA LEU A 16 -12.91 40.68 21.45
C LEU A 16 -12.00 39.49 21.78
N SER A 17 -11.88 39.12 23.06
CA SER A 17 -11.03 37.99 23.47
C SER A 17 -11.54 36.66 22.93
N VAL A 18 -12.85 36.44 22.92
CA VAL A 18 -13.46 35.20 22.37
C VAL A 18 -13.26 35.04 20.88
N GLY A 19 -13.16 36.18 20.13
CA GLY A 19 -12.99 36.11 18.65
C GLY A 19 -11.56 35.95 18.14
N THR A 20 -10.54 36.00 19.01
CA THR A 20 -9.14 36.00 18.61
C THR A 20 -8.53 34.63 18.39
N ASP A 21 -9.04 33.58 19.02
CA ASP A 21 -8.51 32.23 18.91
C ASP A 21 -9.23 31.41 17.86
N LEU A 22 -8.41 30.74 17.02
CA LEU A 22 -8.89 29.81 15.99
C LEU A 22 -8.88 28.35 16.44
N GLU A 23 -8.37 28.05 17.64
CA GLU A 23 -8.41 26.71 18.22
C GLU A 23 -9.68 26.54 19.04
N LEU A 24 -10.56 25.61 18.64
CA LEU A 24 -11.87 25.39 19.28
C LEU A 24 -11.76 25.24 20.80
N ARG A 25 -10.77 24.53 21.31
CA ARG A 25 -10.62 24.32 22.77
C ARG A 25 -10.27 25.61 23.51
N ALA A 26 -9.38 26.42 22.95
CA ALA A 26 -9.01 27.72 23.51
C ALA A 26 -10.22 28.69 23.47
N THR A 27 -10.92 28.75 22.34
CA THR A 27 -12.16 29.52 22.18
C THR A 27 -13.19 29.16 23.25
N LEU A 28 -13.45 27.85 23.45
CA LEU A 28 -14.43 27.38 24.46
C LEU A 28 -14.01 27.75 25.87
N GLN A 29 -12.72 27.68 26.20
CA GLN A 29 -12.22 28.08 27.50
C GLN A 29 -12.38 29.60 27.73
N HIS A 30 -12.03 30.41 26.72
CA HIS A 30 -12.19 31.88 26.81
C HIS A 30 -13.65 32.31 26.96
N ILE A 31 -14.59 31.59 26.32
CA ILE A 31 -16.04 31.85 26.49
C ILE A 31 -16.45 31.67 27.97
N VAL A 32 -16.04 30.56 28.56
CA VAL A 32 -16.40 30.22 29.93
C VAL A 32 -15.78 31.20 30.93
N ASP A 33 -14.49 31.53 30.73
CA ASP A 33 -13.77 32.47 31.60
C ASP A 33 -14.35 33.90 31.49
N ALA A 34 -14.65 34.35 30.27
CA ALA A 34 -15.27 35.65 30.02
C ALA A 34 -16.67 35.76 30.65
N ALA A 35 -17.47 34.69 30.57
CA ALA A 35 -18.81 34.68 31.19
C ALA A 35 -18.75 34.77 32.71
N ALA A 36 -17.81 34.04 33.33
CA ALA A 36 -17.56 34.11 34.77
C ALA A 36 -17.14 35.53 35.22
N GLU A 37 -16.28 36.17 34.41
CA GLU A 37 -15.74 37.50 34.70
C GLU A 37 -16.79 38.61 34.58
N LEU A 38 -17.62 38.55 33.52
CA LEU A 38 -18.69 39.52 33.28
C LEU A 38 -19.78 39.53 34.37
N THR A 39 -20.03 38.37 34.97
CA THR A 39 -21.15 38.20 35.92
C THR A 39 -20.71 38.07 37.36
N ASP A 40 -19.42 38.14 37.68
CA ASP A 40 -18.85 37.78 38.97
C ASP A 40 -19.30 36.39 39.47
N ALA A 41 -19.54 35.47 38.55
CA ALA A 41 -19.88 34.10 38.88
C ALA A 41 -18.66 33.35 39.42
N ARG A 42 -18.86 32.53 40.44
CA ARG A 42 -17.81 31.69 41.03
C ARG A 42 -17.45 30.51 40.12
N TYR A 43 -18.47 29.99 39.44
CA TYR A 43 -18.32 28.87 38.51
C TYR A 43 -19.05 29.18 37.21
N ALA A 44 -18.38 28.87 36.12
CA ALA A 44 -18.97 28.84 34.79
C ALA A 44 -18.63 27.50 34.12
N ALA A 45 -19.60 26.93 33.43
CA ALA A 45 -19.43 25.69 32.69
C ALA A 45 -20.12 25.80 31.34
N LEU A 46 -19.59 25.13 30.35
CA LEU A 46 -20.23 24.94 29.06
C LEU A 46 -20.53 23.45 28.90
N ASP A 47 -21.82 23.14 28.96
CA ASP A 47 -22.31 21.78 28.73
C ASP A 47 -22.59 21.58 27.25
N MET A 48 -21.80 20.77 26.59
CA MET A 48 -21.94 20.51 25.15
C MET A 48 -22.69 19.22 24.91
N THR A 49 -23.67 19.25 23.99
CA THR A 49 -24.30 18.04 23.46
C THR A 49 -23.40 17.47 22.38
N ASP A 50 -22.80 16.29 22.60
CA ASP A 50 -22.08 15.56 21.58
C ASP A 50 -23.04 14.55 20.93
N PRO A 51 -23.50 14.80 19.67
CA PRO A 51 -24.42 13.88 19.00
C PRO A 51 -23.81 12.52 18.69
N ALA A 52 -22.50 12.35 18.83
CA ALA A 52 -21.79 11.09 18.60
C ALA A 52 -21.59 10.26 19.87
N ARG A 53 -21.88 10.82 21.04
CA ARG A 53 -21.84 10.15 22.34
C ARG A 53 -23.02 10.67 23.16
N ASP A 54 -23.81 9.78 23.72
CA ASP A 54 -24.90 10.04 24.67
C ASP A 54 -24.36 10.64 26.01
N GLY A 55 -23.45 11.60 25.93
CA GLY A 55 -22.73 12.17 27.04
C GLY A 55 -22.45 13.65 26.84
N LEU A 56 -22.92 14.47 27.81
CA LEU A 56 -22.52 15.85 28.02
C LEU A 56 -21.01 15.92 28.23
N LYS A 57 -20.31 16.68 27.40
CA LYS A 57 -18.90 17.00 27.62
C LYS A 57 -18.85 18.40 28.23
N GLU A 58 -18.50 18.48 29.50
CA GLU A 58 -18.44 19.69 30.25
C GLU A 58 -17.06 20.36 30.19
N ILE A 59 -17.01 21.67 29.92
CA ILE A 59 -15.82 22.50 30.08
C ILE A 59 -16.11 23.47 31.24
N ARG A 60 -15.27 23.43 32.26
CA ARG A 60 -15.43 24.26 33.46
C ARG A 60 -14.29 25.26 33.55
N THR A 61 -14.60 26.46 34.13
CA THR A 61 -13.53 27.29 34.68
C THR A 61 -12.88 26.58 35.86
N ALA A 62 -11.56 26.73 35.99
CA ALA A 62 -10.89 26.45 37.23
C ALA A 62 -11.45 27.40 38.29
N GLU A 63 -11.73 26.86 39.49
CA GLU A 63 -12.15 27.67 40.66
C GLU A 63 -11.16 28.82 40.85
N ARG A 64 -11.66 30.08 40.84
CA ARG A 64 -10.80 31.24 41.04
C ARG A 64 -10.35 31.24 42.50
N PRO A 65 -9.07 31.01 42.84
CA PRO A 65 -8.59 30.92 44.22
C PRO A 65 -8.72 32.23 44.97
N ASP A 66 -8.78 33.38 44.29
CA ASP A 66 -8.95 34.71 44.87
C ASP A 66 -10.34 34.92 45.49
N LEU A 67 -11.27 33.99 45.25
CA LEU A 67 -12.65 34.04 45.70
C LEU A 67 -12.98 33.00 46.79
N ALA A 68 -12.03 32.19 47.18
CA ALA A 68 -12.16 31.23 48.26
C ALA A 68 -12.03 31.93 49.60
N GLY A 69 -13.16 32.38 50.14
CA GLY A 69 -13.25 32.60 51.56
C GLY A 69 -12.98 31.31 52.35
N PRO A 70 -12.57 31.35 53.63
CA PRO A 70 -12.28 30.16 54.39
C PRO A 70 -13.48 29.19 54.33
N PRO A 71 -13.25 27.87 54.20
CA PRO A 71 -14.30 26.87 54.06
C PRO A 71 -15.25 26.99 55.27
N ARG A 72 -16.47 27.45 55.05
CA ARG A 72 -17.54 27.44 56.04
C ARG A 72 -17.98 25.98 56.17
N PRO A 73 -18.06 25.43 57.39
CA PRO A 73 -18.62 24.09 57.57
C PRO A 73 -20.06 24.09 57.00
N PRO A 74 -20.52 22.99 56.40
CA PRO A 74 -21.88 22.92 55.88
C PRO A 74 -22.87 23.13 56.99
N GLU A 75 -23.57 24.27 56.96
CA GLU A 75 -24.76 24.46 57.76
C GLU A 75 -25.88 23.54 57.27
N PRO A 76 -26.67 22.89 58.13
CA PRO A 76 -27.77 22.06 57.67
C PRO A 76 -28.76 22.97 56.91
N PRO A 77 -29.34 22.46 55.79
CA PRO A 77 -30.22 23.26 54.92
C PRO A 77 -31.42 23.76 55.78
N ASP A 78 -31.54 25.07 55.89
CA ASP A 78 -32.73 25.67 56.41
C ASP A 78 -33.84 25.57 55.35
N LEU A 79 -34.84 24.72 55.56
CA LEU A 79 -35.94 24.43 54.66
C LEU A 79 -37.00 25.49 54.54
N SER A 80 -36.74 26.74 55.00
CA SER A 80 -37.78 27.71 55.22
C SER A 80 -37.91 28.87 54.22
N GLU A 81 -36.97 28.99 53.25
CA GLU A 81 -37.14 30.00 52.19
C GLU A 81 -36.88 29.40 50.80
N PRO A 82 -37.71 29.70 49.76
CA PRO A 82 -37.41 29.40 48.43
C PRO A 82 -36.20 30.24 48.00
N SER A 83 -34.99 29.63 48.01
CA SER A 83 -33.81 30.27 47.46
C SER A 83 -34.06 30.54 45.98
N GLU A 84 -34.09 31.85 45.62
CA GLU A 84 -34.11 32.24 44.20
C GLU A 84 -32.96 31.58 43.46
N PRO A 85 -33.13 31.25 42.18
CA PRO A 85 -32.17 30.44 41.45
C PRO A 85 -30.80 31.13 41.39
N SER A 86 -29.84 30.59 42.14
CA SER A 86 -28.43 31.00 42.07
C SER A 86 -27.72 30.48 40.78
N GLU A 87 -28.49 30.19 39.77
CA GLU A 87 -28.03 29.61 38.52
C GLU A 87 -28.61 30.39 37.32
N LEU A 88 -27.76 30.72 36.35
CA LEU A 88 -28.11 31.31 35.08
C LEU A 88 -27.68 30.35 33.95
N VAL A 89 -28.61 29.98 33.08
CA VAL A 89 -28.35 29.08 31.93
C VAL A 89 -28.73 29.79 30.65
N VAL A 90 -27.79 29.89 29.70
CA VAL A 90 -27.99 30.54 28.41
C VAL A 90 -27.51 29.62 27.28
N PRO A 91 -28.36 29.27 26.31
CA PRO A 91 -27.98 28.42 25.19
C PRO A 91 -27.04 29.15 24.21
N ILE A 92 -26.04 28.45 23.72
CA ILE A 92 -25.18 28.90 22.62
C ILE A 92 -25.67 28.24 21.35
N HIS A 93 -25.96 29.02 20.31
CA HIS A 93 -26.38 28.56 19.01
C HIS A 93 -25.24 28.72 17.99
N VAL A 94 -25.02 27.71 17.18
CA VAL A 94 -24.09 27.72 16.03
C VAL A 94 -24.92 27.30 14.82
N ASP A 95 -25.02 28.14 13.79
CA ASP A 95 -25.80 27.87 12.57
C ASP A 95 -27.24 27.36 12.83
N ASP A 96 -27.98 28.06 13.70
CA ASP A 96 -29.35 27.74 14.15
C ASP A 96 -29.51 26.43 14.97
N GLU A 97 -28.46 25.71 15.26
CA GLU A 97 -28.45 24.53 16.15
C GLU A 97 -27.94 24.89 17.54
N VAL A 98 -28.55 24.31 18.58
CA VAL A 98 -28.04 24.43 19.94
C VAL A 98 -26.75 23.67 20.09
N PHE A 99 -25.64 24.38 20.26
CA PHE A 99 -24.32 23.79 20.46
C PHE A 99 -24.14 23.26 21.89
N GLY A 100 -24.72 23.96 22.84
CA GLY A 100 -24.62 23.65 24.27
C GLY A 100 -25.17 24.75 25.13
N ASP A 101 -25.15 24.53 26.44
CA ASP A 101 -25.66 25.46 27.43
C ASP A 101 -24.51 26.05 28.26
N LEU A 102 -24.43 27.40 28.31
CA LEU A 102 -23.52 28.11 29.17
C LEU A 102 -24.18 28.29 30.52
N ARG A 103 -23.66 27.63 31.56
CA ARG A 103 -24.16 27.56 32.89
C ARG A 103 -23.28 28.34 33.85
N LEU A 104 -23.88 29.24 34.63
CA LEU A 104 -23.20 30.08 35.60
C LEU A 104 -23.82 29.87 37.00
N THR A 105 -22.99 29.70 38.02
CA THR A 105 -23.45 29.46 39.38
C THR A 105 -22.62 30.22 40.40
N GLY A 106 -23.25 30.56 41.53
CA GLY A 106 -22.59 31.17 42.68
C GLY A 106 -22.12 32.60 42.45
N LYS A 107 -23.02 33.50 42.06
CA LYS A 107 -22.72 34.95 42.04
C LYS A 107 -22.38 35.45 43.44
N ARG A 108 -21.41 36.36 43.56
CA ARG A 108 -20.73 36.72 44.82
C ARG A 108 -21.61 37.35 45.87
N ASP A 109 -22.47 38.29 45.56
CA ASP A 109 -23.17 39.12 46.56
C ASP A 109 -24.69 39.31 46.37
N ALA A 110 -25.24 38.68 45.29
CA ALA A 110 -26.64 38.79 44.91
C ALA A 110 -27.07 37.69 43.94
N PRO A 111 -28.37 37.43 43.74
CA PRO A 111 -28.85 36.59 42.65
C PRO A 111 -28.49 37.19 41.29
N PHE A 112 -28.49 36.36 40.21
CA PHE A 112 -28.32 36.85 38.87
C PHE A 112 -29.48 37.79 38.49
N THR A 113 -29.15 38.88 37.80
CA THR A 113 -30.11 39.90 37.38
C THR A 113 -30.44 39.75 35.88
N ASP A 114 -31.53 40.38 35.42
CA ASP A 114 -31.90 40.48 34.01
C ASP A 114 -30.77 41.11 33.17
N GLU A 115 -29.97 42.02 33.77
CA GLU A 115 -28.79 42.61 33.13
C GLU A 115 -27.68 41.58 32.91
N ASP A 116 -27.42 40.72 33.90
CA ASP A 116 -26.47 39.62 33.78
C ASP A 116 -26.90 38.67 32.65
N GLU A 117 -28.19 38.31 32.60
CA GLU A 117 -28.74 37.47 31.54
C GLU A 117 -28.56 38.10 30.14
N GLN A 118 -28.83 39.40 30.00
CA GLN A 118 -28.63 40.10 28.73
C GLN A 118 -27.18 40.15 28.32
N LEU A 119 -26.22 40.38 29.22
CA LEU A 119 -24.79 40.39 28.96
C LEU A 119 -24.31 39.00 28.51
N VAL A 120 -24.72 37.94 29.21
CA VAL A 120 -24.35 36.56 28.85
C VAL A 120 -25.00 36.14 27.54
N ARG A 121 -26.22 36.59 27.24
CA ARG A 121 -26.88 36.32 25.96
C ARG A 121 -26.15 36.96 24.76
N VAL A 122 -25.65 38.19 24.93
CA VAL A 122 -24.80 38.83 23.90
C VAL A 122 -23.49 38.08 23.74
N LEU A 123 -22.84 37.68 24.84
CA LEU A 123 -21.63 36.87 24.81
C LEU A 123 -21.89 35.50 24.14
N ALA A 124 -22.99 34.83 24.47
CA ALA A 124 -23.38 33.55 23.88
C ALA A 124 -23.59 33.64 22.34
N THR A 125 -24.15 34.76 21.88
CA THR A 125 -24.30 35.00 20.42
C THR A 125 -22.95 35.15 19.75
N GLN A 126 -22.02 35.91 20.32
CA GLN A 126 -20.66 36.04 19.78
C GLN A 126 -19.86 34.74 19.91
N ALA A 127 -20.06 34.00 21.00
CA ALA A 127 -19.50 32.68 21.23
C ALA A 127 -19.92 31.71 20.11
N GLY A 128 -21.19 31.72 19.71
CA GLY A 128 -21.69 30.92 18.59
C GLY A 128 -20.93 31.18 17.28
N ILE A 129 -20.71 32.46 16.95
CA ILE A 129 -19.94 32.86 15.75
C ILE A 129 -18.49 32.40 15.87
N ALA A 130 -17.85 32.60 17.03
CA ALA A 130 -16.45 32.21 17.23
C ALA A 130 -16.26 30.68 17.16
N ILE A 131 -17.18 29.91 17.75
CA ILE A 131 -17.20 28.45 17.68
C ILE A 131 -17.39 27.96 16.22
N GLY A 132 -18.32 28.58 15.48
CA GLY A 132 -18.54 28.29 14.07
C GLY A 132 -17.26 28.50 13.23
N ASN A 133 -16.61 29.64 13.41
CA ASN A 133 -15.34 29.98 12.76
C ASN A 133 -14.22 28.99 13.12
N ALA A 134 -14.06 28.66 14.40
CA ALA A 134 -13.05 27.69 14.85
C ALA A 134 -13.29 26.30 14.27
N ARG A 135 -14.55 25.84 14.17
CA ARG A 135 -14.90 24.57 13.51
C ARG A 135 -14.60 24.56 12.02
N LEU A 136 -14.93 25.65 11.32
CA LEU A 136 -14.60 25.79 9.90
C LEU A 136 -13.08 25.77 9.67
N TYR A 137 -12.34 26.49 10.50
CA TYR A 137 -10.88 26.52 10.44
C TYR A 137 -10.26 25.15 10.70
N GLU A 138 -10.71 24.44 11.73
CA GLU A 138 -10.24 23.08 12.02
C GLU A 138 -10.53 22.11 10.88
N THR A 139 -11.72 22.20 10.28
CA THR A 139 -12.11 21.40 9.11
C THR A 139 -11.25 21.70 7.89
N ALA A 140 -11.01 22.99 7.60
CA ALA A 140 -10.16 23.42 6.50
C ALA A 140 -8.73 22.90 6.68
N ARG A 141 -8.16 23.09 7.89
CA ARG A 141 -6.80 22.62 8.22
C ARG A 141 -6.68 21.09 8.20
N GLN A 142 -7.76 20.38 8.54
CA GLN A 142 -7.79 18.94 8.41
C GLN A 142 -7.77 18.51 6.93
N ARG A 143 -8.57 19.16 6.08
CA ARG A 143 -8.56 18.91 4.62
C ARG A 143 -7.19 19.15 4.01
N GLU A 144 -6.57 20.27 4.33
CA GLU A 144 -5.23 20.63 3.86
C GLU A 144 -4.21 19.53 4.17
N ARG A 145 -4.15 19.09 5.44
CA ARG A 145 -3.24 18.00 5.84
C ARG A 145 -3.46 16.71 5.06
N TRP A 146 -4.72 16.35 4.76
CA TRP A 146 -5.04 15.16 3.97
C TRP A 146 -4.60 15.32 2.51
N ILE A 147 -4.80 16.49 1.91
CA ILE A 147 -4.34 16.80 0.54
C ILE A 147 -2.82 16.75 0.45
N GLU A 148 -2.12 17.40 1.38
CA GLU A 148 -0.65 17.36 1.45
C GLU A 148 -0.13 15.94 1.64
N GLY A 149 -0.78 15.17 2.51
CA GLY A 149 -0.43 13.76 2.73
C GLY A 149 -0.59 12.90 1.47
N ALA A 150 -1.66 13.10 0.72
CA ALA A 150 -1.89 12.38 -0.54
C ALA A 150 -0.88 12.79 -1.63
N ALA A 151 -0.55 14.08 -1.72
CA ALA A 151 0.48 14.57 -2.64
C ALA A 151 1.87 14.00 -2.29
N ALA A 152 2.21 13.96 -0.99
CA ALA A 152 3.46 13.38 -0.52
C ALA A 152 3.57 11.89 -0.83
N VAL A 153 2.47 11.12 -0.69
CA VAL A 153 2.40 9.71 -1.11
C VAL A 153 2.65 9.58 -2.60
N THR A 154 1.97 10.36 -3.42
CA THR A 154 2.14 10.33 -4.88
C THR A 154 3.59 10.62 -5.27
N THR A 155 4.22 11.62 -4.66
CA THR A 155 5.63 11.97 -4.92
C THR A 155 6.57 10.83 -4.52
N ALA A 156 6.39 10.23 -3.35
CA ALA A 156 7.23 9.13 -2.88
C ALA A 156 7.10 7.90 -3.81
N LEU A 157 5.88 7.56 -4.22
CA LEU A 157 5.62 6.44 -5.13
C LEU A 157 6.24 6.62 -6.52
N LEU A 158 6.30 7.85 -7.02
CA LEU A 158 6.90 8.19 -8.31
C LEU A 158 8.43 8.31 -8.26
N SER A 159 9.03 8.40 -7.08
CA SER A 159 10.50 8.51 -6.92
C SER A 159 11.27 7.19 -7.03
N GLY A 160 10.60 6.07 -7.31
CA GLY A 160 11.24 4.78 -7.61
C GLY A 160 11.45 3.87 -6.40
N GLU A 161 10.70 4.06 -5.32
CA GLU A 161 10.68 3.13 -4.18
C GLU A 161 10.19 1.73 -4.59
N SER A 162 10.61 0.70 -3.87
CA SER A 162 10.10 -0.65 -4.09
C SER A 162 8.60 -0.73 -3.81
N ALA A 163 7.90 -1.70 -4.40
CA ALA A 163 6.46 -1.86 -4.18
C ALA A 163 6.10 -2.09 -2.69
N ALA A 164 6.98 -2.71 -1.92
CA ALA A 164 6.80 -2.91 -0.48
C ALA A 164 6.96 -1.61 0.29
N ASP A 165 7.97 -0.79 -0.03
CA ASP A 165 8.19 0.52 0.56
C ASP A 165 7.04 1.47 0.23
N ALA A 166 6.52 1.37 -1.00
CA ALA A 166 5.35 2.11 -1.46
C ALA A 166 4.10 1.85 -0.59
N LEU A 167 3.79 0.59 -0.32
CA LEU A 167 2.67 0.21 0.54
C LEU A 167 2.88 0.67 1.99
N MET A 168 4.11 0.56 2.51
CA MET A 168 4.46 1.05 3.85
C MET A 168 4.28 2.56 3.95
N THR A 169 4.71 3.32 2.94
CA THR A 169 4.54 4.78 2.88
C THR A 169 3.06 5.17 2.93
N VAL A 170 2.20 4.48 2.16
CA VAL A 170 0.74 4.70 2.20
C VAL A 170 0.17 4.41 3.60
N ALA A 171 0.51 3.25 4.17
CA ALA A 171 0.03 2.82 5.49
C ALA A 171 0.44 3.81 6.60
N GLU A 172 1.69 4.24 6.61
CA GLU A 172 2.23 5.17 7.61
C GLU A 172 1.60 6.56 7.51
N ARG A 173 1.49 7.12 6.30
CA ARG A 173 0.89 8.44 6.09
C ARG A 173 -0.58 8.43 6.48
N ALA A 174 -1.34 7.44 6.04
CA ALA A 174 -2.75 7.30 6.40
C ALA A 174 -2.94 7.15 7.92
N ARG A 175 -2.12 6.34 8.59
CA ARG A 175 -2.13 6.18 10.04
C ARG A 175 -1.97 7.51 10.76
N ARG A 176 -0.98 8.31 10.37
CA ARG A 176 -0.70 9.62 10.98
C ARG A 176 -1.86 10.60 10.76
N LEU A 177 -2.38 10.68 9.53
CA LEU A 177 -3.49 11.58 9.16
C LEU A 177 -4.79 11.23 9.89
N ALA A 178 -5.12 9.95 9.98
CA ALA A 178 -6.31 9.44 10.66
C ALA A 178 -6.18 9.40 12.19
N LYS A 179 -4.99 9.68 12.74
CA LYS A 179 -4.65 9.46 14.14
C LYS A 179 -5.03 8.04 14.59
N ALA A 180 -4.75 7.07 13.71
CA ALA A 180 -5.01 5.67 13.96
C ALA A 180 -3.86 5.00 14.74
N GLU A 181 -4.15 3.91 15.45
CA GLU A 181 -3.16 3.09 16.16
C GLU A 181 -2.29 2.32 15.16
N ALA A 182 -2.93 1.82 14.11
CA ALA A 182 -2.24 1.15 13.02
C ALA A 182 -2.74 1.63 11.65
N GLY A 183 -1.88 1.58 10.65
CA GLY A 183 -2.21 1.66 9.23
C GLY A 183 -1.85 0.33 8.60
N VAL A 184 -2.84 -0.38 8.09
CA VAL A 184 -2.68 -1.76 7.63
C VAL A 184 -3.14 -1.87 6.19
N ILE A 185 -2.35 -2.55 5.35
CA ILE A 185 -2.75 -2.86 3.98
C ILE A 185 -2.96 -4.35 3.84
N LEU A 186 -4.15 -4.71 3.36
CA LEU A 186 -4.54 -6.06 3.03
C LEU A 186 -4.59 -6.23 1.51
N ARG A 187 -4.23 -7.41 1.03
CA ARG A 187 -4.36 -7.80 -0.38
C ARG A 187 -5.29 -9.01 -0.53
N PRO A 188 -6.08 -9.06 -1.62
CA PRO A 188 -6.86 -10.25 -1.95
C PRO A 188 -5.93 -11.47 -2.16
N THR A 189 -6.35 -12.63 -1.66
CA THR A 189 -5.69 -13.92 -1.87
C THR A 189 -6.38 -14.74 -2.97
N GLU A 190 -5.70 -15.74 -3.52
CA GLU A 190 -6.27 -16.62 -4.56
C GLU A 190 -7.46 -17.45 -4.04
N ASP A 191 -7.49 -17.72 -2.74
CA ASP A 191 -8.57 -18.46 -2.06
C ASP A 191 -9.83 -17.60 -1.79
N GLY A 192 -9.83 -16.33 -2.21
CA GLY A 192 -10.94 -15.41 -2.04
C GLY A 192 -11.01 -14.74 -0.67
N GLY A 193 -9.95 -14.81 0.13
CA GLY A 193 -9.74 -14.06 1.37
C GLY A 193 -8.96 -12.77 1.17
N MET A 194 -8.54 -12.15 2.29
CA MET A 194 -7.57 -11.05 2.30
C MET A 194 -6.48 -11.30 3.34
N GLU A 195 -5.24 -11.01 2.99
CA GLU A 195 -4.07 -11.11 3.87
C GLU A 195 -3.49 -9.73 4.17
N VAL A 196 -3.09 -9.51 5.41
CA VAL A 196 -2.33 -8.32 5.81
C VAL A 196 -0.89 -8.45 5.31
N VAL A 197 -0.54 -7.64 4.32
CA VAL A 197 0.81 -7.63 3.70
C VAL A 197 1.73 -6.56 4.27
N THR A 198 1.17 -5.52 4.88
CA THR A 198 1.93 -4.38 5.41
C THR A 198 1.21 -3.79 6.61
N ALA A 199 1.93 -3.47 7.66
CA ALA A 199 1.40 -2.79 8.84
C ALA A 199 2.39 -1.74 9.36
N SER A 200 1.90 -0.49 9.49
CA SER A 200 2.56 0.60 10.19
C SER A 200 1.90 0.77 11.56
N THR A 201 2.61 0.50 12.62
CA THR A 201 2.13 0.63 14.01
C THR A 201 3.22 1.22 14.89
N LEU A 202 2.88 1.66 16.09
CA LEU A 202 3.83 2.07 17.11
C LEU A 202 4.35 0.88 17.93
N ASP A 203 3.57 -0.22 17.94
CA ASP A 203 3.94 -1.50 18.55
C ASP A 203 4.60 -2.44 17.53
N ASP A 204 4.99 -3.64 17.97
CA ASP A 204 5.51 -4.68 17.09
C ASP A 204 4.45 -5.10 16.04
N PRO A 205 4.74 -4.99 14.73
CA PRO A 205 3.81 -5.37 13.68
C PRO A 205 3.71 -6.89 13.45
N SER A 206 4.57 -7.71 14.09
CA SER A 206 4.67 -9.15 13.82
C SER A 206 3.37 -9.92 14.05
N ASP A 207 2.53 -9.48 14.99
CA ASP A 207 1.23 -10.10 15.28
C ASP A 207 0.13 -9.70 14.28
N ILE A 208 0.37 -8.67 13.45
CA ILE A 208 -0.63 -8.11 12.53
C ILE A 208 -0.35 -8.57 11.10
N VAL A 209 0.92 -8.55 10.69
CA VAL A 209 1.32 -9.00 9.34
C VAL A 209 1.10 -10.49 9.20
N GLY A 210 0.49 -10.91 8.09
CA GLY A 210 0.08 -12.29 7.85
C GLY A 210 -1.29 -12.67 8.44
N ALA A 211 -1.97 -11.75 9.16
CA ALA A 211 -3.34 -11.99 9.60
C ALA A 211 -4.28 -12.06 8.39
N MET A 212 -5.22 -13.01 8.44
CA MET A 212 -6.16 -13.29 7.34
C MET A 212 -7.57 -12.83 7.69
N ILE A 213 -8.28 -12.28 6.70
CA ILE A 213 -9.75 -12.23 6.67
C ILE A 213 -10.20 -13.40 5.80
N GLU A 214 -10.90 -14.35 6.41
CA GLU A 214 -11.35 -15.55 5.72
C GLU A 214 -12.48 -15.25 4.69
N PRO A 215 -12.59 -16.05 3.63
CA PRO A 215 -13.67 -15.96 2.65
C PRO A 215 -15.05 -16.08 3.31
N GLY A 216 -16.04 -15.33 2.77
CA GLY A 216 -17.42 -15.37 3.29
C GLY A 216 -17.67 -14.46 4.50
N SER A 217 -16.69 -13.68 4.94
CA SER A 217 -16.91 -12.63 5.95
C SER A 217 -17.74 -11.49 5.32
N PRO A 218 -18.80 -10.97 6.00
CA PRO A 218 -19.60 -9.84 5.50
C PRO A 218 -18.77 -8.58 5.24
N VAL A 219 -17.70 -8.35 6.01
CA VAL A 219 -16.75 -7.26 5.79
C VAL A 219 -16.02 -7.47 4.46
N LEU A 220 -15.59 -8.69 4.19
CA LEU A 220 -14.86 -9.02 2.98
C LEU A 220 -15.73 -8.86 1.73
N GLU A 221 -16.98 -9.27 1.77
CA GLU A 221 -17.90 -9.12 0.65
C GLU A 221 -18.10 -7.64 0.26
N GLN A 222 -18.27 -6.76 1.26
CA GLN A 222 -18.37 -5.31 1.03
C GLN A 222 -17.07 -4.74 0.43
N LEU A 223 -15.91 -5.12 0.98
CA LEU A 223 -14.61 -4.65 0.51
C LEU A 223 -14.30 -5.13 -0.92
N LEU A 224 -14.63 -6.38 -1.25
CA LEU A 224 -14.49 -6.91 -2.61
C LEU A 224 -15.45 -6.22 -3.59
N GLY A 225 -16.64 -5.80 -3.11
CA GLY A 225 -17.58 -4.96 -3.85
C GLY A 225 -17.09 -3.52 -4.06
N GLY A 226 -15.97 -3.12 -3.45
CA GLY A 226 -15.41 -1.76 -3.54
C GLY A 226 -16.07 -0.77 -2.58
N GLU A 227 -16.79 -1.26 -1.57
CA GLU A 227 -17.44 -0.43 -0.55
C GLU A 227 -16.55 -0.24 0.67
N ALA A 228 -16.52 0.98 1.19
CA ALA A 228 -15.82 1.27 2.44
C ALA A 228 -16.60 0.72 3.64
N VAL A 229 -15.89 0.11 4.58
CA VAL A 229 -16.48 -0.44 5.81
C VAL A 229 -16.07 0.41 7.00
N PHE A 230 -17.07 0.82 7.79
CA PHE A 230 -16.89 1.58 9.03
C PHE A 230 -17.41 0.76 10.21
N ILE A 231 -16.59 0.65 11.24
CA ILE A 231 -16.83 -0.15 12.44
C ILE A 231 -16.62 0.74 13.65
N ASP A 232 -17.58 0.79 14.55
CA ASP A 232 -17.52 1.63 15.75
C ASP A 232 -16.70 0.97 16.86
N ASP A 233 -16.68 -0.36 16.96
CA ASP A 233 -15.78 -1.11 17.86
C ASP A 233 -15.44 -2.47 17.27
N SER A 234 -14.20 -2.63 16.81
CA SER A 234 -13.71 -3.87 16.21
C SER A 234 -13.72 -5.06 17.15
N ALA A 235 -13.61 -4.82 18.46
CA ALA A 235 -13.56 -5.90 19.45
C ALA A 235 -14.91 -6.59 19.63
N THR A 236 -16.01 -5.86 19.45
CA THR A 236 -17.39 -6.33 19.71
C THR A 236 -18.21 -6.55 18.44
N ASP A 237 -17.81 -5.98 17.31
CA ASP A 237 -18.56 -6.11 16.06
C ASP A 237 -18.49 -7.56 15.54
N PRO A 238 -19.66 -8.24 15.36
CA PRO A 238 -19.70 -9.63 14.94
C PRO A 238 -19.19 -9.85 13.51
N ARG A 239 -19.12 -8.82 12.68
CA ARG A 239 -18.59 -8.88 11.33
C ARG A 239 -17.07 -9.04 11.29
N MET A 240 -16.37 -8.68 12.39
CA MET A 240 -14.92 -8.79 12.50
C MET A 240 -14.52 -10.20 12.92
N THR A 241 -13.77 -10.89 12.06
CA THR A 241 -13.35 -12.29 12.26
C THR A 241 -11.86 -12.43 12.60
N THR A 242 -11.05 -11.39 12.37
CA THR A 242 -9.60 -11.45 12.62
C THR A 242 -9.27 -11.62 14.11
N HIS A 243 -8.24 -12.41 14.41
CA HIS A 243 -7.79 -12.63 15.79
C HIS A 243 -7.29 -11.36 16.49
N VAL A 244 -6.77 -10.40 15.72
CA VAL A 244 -6.26 -9.11 16.24
C VAL A 244 -7.35 -8.10 16.59
N ARG A 245 -8.63 -8.38 16.28
CA ARG A 245 -9.76 -7.46 16.50
C ARG A 245 -9.85 -6.93 17.94
N HIS A 246 -9.50 -7.76 18.92
CA HIS A 246 -9.61 -7.40 20.34
C HIS A 246 -8.68 -6.27 20.78
N ARG A 247 -7.66 -5.95 20.01
CA ARG A 247 -6.72 -4.85 20.27
C ARG A 247 -7.29 -3.48 19.89
N PHE A 248 -8.30 -3.46 19.00
CA PHE A 248 -8.78 -2.26 18.33
C PHE A 248 -10.21 -1.91 18.67
N GLY A 249 -10.51 -0.62 18.64
CA GLY A 249 -11.85 -0.04 18.75
C GLY A 249 -12.36 0.40 17.37
N PRO A 250 -12.71 1.70 17.21
CA PRO A 250 -13.22 2.21 15.94
C PRO A 250 -12.26 1.96 14.80
N SER A 251 -12.78 1.47 13.67
CA SER A 251 -11.97 1.14 12.50
C SER A 251 -12.64 1.59 11.21
N MET A 252 -11.87 1.99 10.24
CA MET A 252 -12.33 2.15 8.86
C MET A 252 -11.47 1.32 7.92
N MET A 253 -12.12 0.64 7.00
CA MET A 253 -11.50 -0.17 5.95
C MET A 253 -11.89 0.41 4.61
N LEU A 254 -10.90 0.86 3.85
CA LEU A 254 -11.06 1.65 2.65
C LEU A 254 -10.50 0.87 1.46
N PRO A 255 -11.31 0.55 0.43
CA PRO A 255 -10.81 -0.16 -0.73
C PRO A 255 -9.81 0.72 -1.50
N LEU A 256 -8.66 0.18 -1.80
CA LEU A 256 -7.68 0.73 -2.73
C LEU A 256 -8.05 0.24 -4.13
N GLN A 257 -8.84 1.01 -4.84
CA GLN A 257 -9.41 0.63 -6.13
C GLN A 257 -8.99 1.62 -7.22
N ALA A 258 -8.53 1.11 -8.37
CA ALA A 258 -8.25 1.90 -9.54
C ALA A 258 -8.67 1.15 -10.82
N GLY A 259 -9.30 1.86 -11.76
CA GLY A 259 -9.79 1.27 -13.00
C GLY A 259 -10.79 0.11 -12.82
N GLY A 260 -11.58 0.12 -11.77
CA GLY A 260 -12.54 -0.96 -11.44
C GLY A 260 -11.91 -2.21 -10.83
N ARG A 261 -10.59 -2.23 -10.58
CA ARG A 261 -9.89 -3.36 -9.97
C ARG A 261 -9.51 -3.02 -8.52
N LEU A 262 -9.83 -3.90 -7.59
CA LEU A 262 -9.37 -3.83 -6.21
C LEU A 262 -7.90 -4.27 -6.14
N ILE A 263 -7.04 -3.37 -5.66
CA ILE A 263 -5.59 -3.60 -5.48
C ILE A 263 -5.33 -4.14 -4.07
N GLY A 264 -6.12 -3.65 -3.12
CA GLY A 264 -6.03 -4.00 -1.72
C GLY A 264 -7.02 -3.20 -0.89
N THR A 265 -6.88 -3.25 0.42
CA THR A 265 -7.67 -2.49 1.38
C THR A 265 -6.76 -1.81 2.37
N LEU A 266 -6.99 -0.53 2.62
CA LEU A 266 -6.34 0.23 3.68
C LEU A 266 -7.23 0.20 4.93
N ALA A 267 -6.77 -0.44 6.01
CA ALA A 267 -7.46 -0.46 7.29
C ALA A 267 -6.77 0.47 8.29
N LEU A 268 -7.57 1.27 8.98
CA LEU A 268 -7.14 2.29 9.93
C LEU A 268 -7.87 2.09 11.26
N PRO A 269 -7.45 1.16 12.10
CA PRO A 269 -8.02 0.97 13.42
C PRO A 269 -7.47 1.99 14.43
N ARG A 270 -8.35 2.50 15.30
CA ARG A 270 -7.99 3.26 16.51
C ARG A 270 -7.87 2.32 17.69
N ARG A 271 -7.22 2.81 18.76
CA ARG A 271 -7.15 2.07 20.01
C ARG A 271 -8.55 1.83 20.59
N ARG A 272 -8.67 0.80 21.38
CA ARG A 272 -9.91 0.49 22.09
C ARG A 272 -10.32 1.65 23.00
N GLY A 273 -11.61 2.00 22.99
CA GLY A 273 -12.14 3.18 23.70
C GLY A 273 -11.81 4.53 23.06
N GLY A 274 -11.16 4.53 21.88
CA GLY A 274 -10.97 5.73 21.08
C GLY A 274 -12.30 6.28 20.54
N ARG A 275 -12.33 7.55 20.14
CA ARG A 275 -13.53 8.15 19.55
C ARG A 275 -13.82 7.56 18.16
N PRO A 276 -15.08 7.40 17.77
CA PRO A 276 -15.46 7.03 16.42
C PRO A 276 -14.93 8.02 15.36
N TYR A 277 -14.84 7.56 14.12
CA TYR A 277 -14.48 8.41 12.99
C TYR A 277 -15.66 9.30 12.58
N THR A 278 -15.42 10.60 12.47
CA THR A 278 -16.43 11.57 12.02
C THR A 278 -16.72 11.40 10.52
N ALA A 279 -17.87 11.92 10.06
CA ALA A 279 -18.21 11.91 8.64
C ALA A 279 -17.14 12.58 7.76
N VAL A 280 -16.55 13.68 8.24
CA VAL A 280 -15.46 14.39 7.54
C VAL A 280 -14.20 13.52 7.45
N GLU A 281 -13.80 12.86 8.55
CA GLU A 281 -12.65 11.96 8.55
C GLU A 281 -12.85 10.78 7.60
N ARG A 282 -14.05 10.19 7.59
CA ARG A 282 -14.41 9.08 6.68
C ARG A 282 -14.31 9.52 5.21
N LEU A 283 -14.86 10.69 4.87
CA LEU A 283 -14.79 11.24 3.51
C LEU A 283 -13.34 11.50 3.07
N LEU A 284 -12.55 12.18 3.89
CA LEU A 284 -11.17 12.53 3.57
C LEU A 284 -10.28 11.28 3.44
N ALA A 285 -10.47 10.30 4.31
CA ALA A 285 -9.74 9.04 4.25
C ALA A 285 -10.12 8.22 3.00
N THR A 286 -11.40 8.23 2.59
CA THR A 286 -11.84 7.58 1.35
C THR A 286 -11.23 8.25 0.11
N GLN A 287 -11.17 9.58 0.08
CA GLN A 287 -10.51 10.31 -0.99
C GLN A 287 -9.01 10.02 -1.05
N PHE A 288 -8.34 9.98 0.11
CA PHE A 288 -6.94 9.59 0.20
C PHE A 288 -6.71 8.17 -0.33
N ALA A 289 -7.53 7.19 0.07
CA ALA A 289 -7.42 5.81 -0.39
C ALA A 289 -7.55 5.70 -1.92
N SER A 290 -8.49 6.44 -2.52
CA SER A 290 -8.65 6.49 -3.97
C SER A 290 -7.44 7.08 -4.69
N GLN A 291 -6.86 8.16 -4.16
CA GLN A 291 -5.65 8.78 -4.72
C GLN A 291 -4.42 7.88 -4.54
N ALA A 292 -4.26 7.26 -3.37
CA ALA A 292 -3.18 6.30 -3.12
C ALA A 292 -3.26 5.10 -4.05
N ALA A 293 -4.46 4.56 -4.30
CA ALA A 293 -4.66 3.46 -5.24
C ALA A 293 -4.24 3.83 -6.66
N LEU A 294 -4.62 5.03 -7.14
CA LEU A 294 -4.20 5.51 -8.46
C LEU A 294 -2.69 5.67 -8.55
N ALA A 295 -2.06 6.25 -7.52
CA ALA A 295 -0.62 6.44 -7.46
C ALA A 295 0.14 5.09 -7.44
N LEU A 296 -0.37 4.08 -6.71
CA LEU A 296 0.19 2.72 -6.70
C LEU A 296 0.16 2.08 -8.09
N VAL A 297 -0.96 2.18 -8.81
CA VAL A 297 -1.05 1.65 -10.19
C VAL A 297 -0.08 2.35 -11.13
N HIS A 298 0.03 3.67 -11.03
CA HIS A 298 0.97 4.42 -11.85
C HIS A 298 2.43 4.02 -11.56
N ALA A 299 2.80 3.90 -10.30
CA ALA A 299 4.14 3.46 -9.89
C ALA A 299 4.45 2.04 -10.40
N GLU A 300 3.50 1.10 -10.28
CA GLU A 300 3.65 -0.27 -10.78
C GLU A 300 3.78 -0.29 -12.31
N ALA A 301 2.99 0.50 -13.03
CA ALA A 301 3.06 0.62 -14.48
C ALA A 301 4.39 1.25 -14.94
N GLN A 302 4.89 2.25 -14.25
CA GLN A 302 6.17 2.88 -14.55
C GLN A 302 7.32 1.90 -14.30
N HIS A 303 7.35 1.22 -13.18
CA HIS A 303 8.35 0.20 -12.85
C HIS A 303 8.37 -0.94 -13.89
N SER A 304 7.19 -1.36 -14.34
CA SER A 304 7.07 -2.37 -15.40
C SER A 304 7.62 -1.88 -16.74
N ARG A 305 7.38 -0.61 -17.10
CA ARG A 305 7.94 -0.01 -18.31
C ARG A 305 9.46 0.11 -18.26
N GLU A 306 10.02 0.54 -17.14
CA GLU A 306 11.47 0.63 -16.94
C GLU A 306 12.13 -0.73 -17.05
N ARG A 307 11.53 -1.78 -16.47
CA ARG A 307 12.00 -3.17 -16.61
C ARG A 307 11.95 -3.63 -18.05
N LEU A 308 10.87 -3.37 -18.77
CA LEU A 308 10.75 -3.72 -20.19
C LEU A 308 11.80 -2.99 -21.04
N ALA A 309 12.02 -1.69 -20.82
CA ALA A 309 13.04 -0.91 -21.52
C ALA A 309 14.45 -1.48 -21.32
N VAL A 310 14.78 -1.91 -20.11
CA VAL A 310 16.06 -2.59 -19.82
C VAL A 310 16.16 -3.90 -20.59
N TYR A 311 15.08 -4.69 -20.71
CA TYR A 311 15.08 -5.93 -21.49
C TYR A 311 15.25 -5.67 -22.99
N GLU A 312 14.53 -4.70 -23.54
CA GLU A 312 14.63 -4.31 -24.95
C GLU A 312 16.04 -3.82 -25.30
N ASP A 313 16.65 -3.06 -24.38
CA ASP A 313 18.01 -2.56 -24.57
C ASP A 313 19.06 -3.69 -24.56
N ARG A 314 18.92 -4.62 -23.62
CA ARG A 314 19.77 -5.82 -23.55
C ARG A 314 19.64 -6.69 -24.80
N ASP A 315 18.42 -6.88 -25.28
CA ASP A 315 18.17 -7.68 -26.49
C ASP A 315 18.68 -6.98 -27.76
N ARG A 316 18.62 -5.66 -27.83
CA ARG A 316 19.22 -4.86 -28.88
C ARG A 316 20.74 -4.99 -28.86
N ILE A 317 21.38 -4.79 -27.70
CA ILE A 317 22.84 -4.91 -27.53
C ILE A 317 23.29 -6.32 -27.91
N ALA A 318 22.58 -7.36 -27.52
CA ALA A 318 22.89 -8.75 -27.85
C ALA A 318 22.86 -9.00 -29.38
N ARG A 319 21.85 -8.46 -30.09
CA ARG A 319 21.76 -8.55 -31.56
C ARG A 319 22.88 -7.78 -32.25
N ASP A 320 23.16 -6.54 -31.82
CA ASP A 320 24.22 -5.72 -32.39
C ASP A 320 25.60 -6.39 -32.24
N LEU A 321 25.85 -6.98 -31.06
CA LEU A 321 27.08 -7.74 -30.82
C LEU A 321 27.16 -8.98 -31.71
N HIS A 322 26.06 -9.71 -31.87
CA HIS A 322 26.03 -10.88 -32.74
C HIS A 322 26.29 -10.50 -34.20
N ASP A 323 25.59 -9.54 -34.74
CA ASP A 323 25.61 -9.21 -36.16
C ASP A 323 26.89 -8.45 -36.58
N LEU A 324 27.42 -7.57 -35.72
CA LEU A 324 28.58 -6.78 -36.06
C LEU A 324 29.91 -7.43 -35.64
N VAL A 325 29.98 -7.95 -34.40
CA VAL A 325 31.22 -8.44 -33.82
C VAL A 325 31.48 -9.90 -34.21
N VAL A 326 30.51 -10.78 -33.95
CA VAL A 326 30.68 -12.22 -34.20
C VAL A 326 30.90 -12.48 -35.70
N GLN A 327 30.13 -11.82 -36.60
CA GLN A 327 30.29 -11.99 -38.03
C GLN A 327 31.66 -11.50 -38.53
N ARG A 328 32.16 -10.35 -38.03
CA ARG A 328 33.50 -9.85 -38.43
C ARG A 328 34.62 -10.76 -37.91
N LEU A 329 34.54 -11.20 -36.65
CA LEU A 329 35.52 -12.11 -36.08
C LEU A 329 35.54 -13.44 -36.85
N PHE A 330 34.37 -13.96 -37.21
CA PHE A 330 34.25 -15.19 -37.99
C PHE A 330 34.85 -15.04 -39.39
N ALA A 331 34.58 -13.95 -40.10
CA ALA A 331 35.17 -13.65 -41.41
C ALA A 331 36.71 -13.51 -41.32
N THR A 332 37.23 -12.85 -40.30
CA THR A 332 38.66 -12.71 -40.05
C THR A 332 39.29 -14.05 -39.72
N GLY A 333 38.63 -14.91 -38.93
CA GLY A 333 39.06 -16.26 -38.62
C GLY A 333 39.19 -17.13 -39.86
N MET A 334 38.19 -17.08 -40.76
CA MET A 334 38.24 -17.82 -42.04
C MET A 334 39.39 -17.36 -42.95
N MET A 335 39.68 -16.02 -42.99
CA MET A 335 40.82 -15.52 -43.76
C MET A 335 42.15 -15.99 -43.17
N LEU A 336 42.32 -15.95 -41.86
CA LEU A 336 43.52 -16.42 -41.17
C LEU A 336 43.71 -17.91 -41.35
N GLU A 337 42.66 -18.72 -41.20
CA GLU A 337 42.71 -20.18 -41.41
C GLU A 337 43.01 -20.56 -42.85
N SER A 338 42.46 -19.83 -43.82
CA SER A 338 42.78 -19.99 -45.25
C SER A 338 44.26 -19.65 -45.54
N THR A 339 44.80 -18.64 -44.86
CA THR A 339 46.22 -18.26 -45.00
C THR A 339 47.14 -19.25 -44.31
N HIS A 340 46.75 -19.74 -43.13
CA HIS A 340 47.47 -20.76 -42.40
C HIS A 340 47.60 -22.07 -43.25
N ARG A 341 46.50 -22.53 -43.84
CA ARG A 341 46.51 -23.69 -44.73
C ARG A 341 47.38 -23.51 -45.97
N ARG A 342 47.49 -22.33 -46.58
CA ARG A 342 48.30 -22.00 -47.70
C ARG A 342 49.78 -21.83 -47.37
N SER A 343 50.13 -21.48 -46.15
CA SER A 343 51.53 -21.37 -45.73
C SER A 343 52.14 -22.63 -45.17
N ALA A 344 51.45 -23.76 -45.27
CA ALA A 344 51.96 -25.05 -44.91
C ALA A 344 53.08 -25.41 -45.83
N GLY A 345 54.37 -25.25 -45.42
CA GLY A 345 55.59 -25.54 -46.17
C GLY A 345 56.50 -24.35 -46.44
N ALA A 346 56.21 -23.11 -46.02
CA ALA A 346 57.04 -21.94 -46.31
C ALA A 346 57.94 -21.47 -45.16
N ASP A 347 57.49 -21.48 -43.90
CA ASP A 347 58.27 -21.11 -42.73
C ASP A 347 57.52 -21.67 -41.48
N ASP A 348 58.15 -22.57 -40.77
CA ASP A 348 57.58 -23.24 -39.59
C ASP A 348 57.23 -22.22 -38.47
N HIS A 349 58.00 -21.12 -38.35
CA HIS A 349 57.76 -20.10 -37.34
C HIS A 349 56.53 -19.25 -37.70
N ALA A 350 56.34 -18.82 -38.91
CA ALA A 350 55.17 -18.09 -39.41
C ALA A 350 53.90 -18.96 -39.34
N HIS A 351 54.00 -20.24 -39.65
CA HIS A 351 52.89 -21.18 -39.56
C HIS A 351 52.41 -21.36 -38.11
N ALA A 352 53.35 -21.48 -37.15
CA ALA A 352 53.02 -21.58 -35.74
C ALA A 352 52.39 -20.29 -35.15
N ILE A 353 52.80 -19.10 -35.65
CA ILE A 353 52.17 -17.82 -35.24
C ILE A 353 50.74 -17.72 -35.74
N LEU A 354 50.48 -18.06 -37.01
CA LEU A 354 49.15 -18.05 -37.59
C LEU A 354 48.21 -19.06 -36.91
N GLY A 355 48.70 -20.25 -36.56
CA GLY A 355 47.94 -21.22 -35.78
C GLY A 355 47.46 -20.65 -34.45
N ARG A 356 48.38 -20.06 -33.67
CA ARG A 356 48.02 -19.42 -32.38
C ARG A 356 47.04 -18.26 -32.55
N ALA A 357 47.15 -17.47 -33.62
CA ALA A 357 46.22 -16.37 -33.89
C ALA A 357 44.81 -16.88 -34.22
N VAL A 358 44.69 -18.02 -34.93
CA VAL A 358 43.40 -18.66 -35.18
C VAL A 358 42.78 -19.21 -33.92
N ASP A 359 43.59 -19.89 -33.06
CA ASP A 359 43.11 -20.42 -31.77
C ASP A 359 42.64 -19.30 -30.84
N GLU A 360 43.39 -18.20 -30.74
CA GLU A 360 43.03 -17.00 -29.93
C GLU A 360 41.73 -16.35 -30.43
N LEU A 361 41.57 -16.24 -31.73
CA LEU A 361 40.38 -15.70 -32.34
C LEU A 361 39.15 -16.58 -32.10
N GLN A 362 39.30 -17.91 -32.17
CA GLN A 362 38.23 -18.85 -31.85
C GLN A 362 37.81 -18.75 -30.38
N SER A 363 38.78 -18.62 -29.47
CA SER A 363 38.52 -18.37 -28.02
C SER A 363 37.75 -17.08 -27.83
N THR A 364 38.16 -15.99 -28.47
CA THR A 364 37.48 -14.69 -28.39
C THR A 364 36.04 -14.75 -28.92
N VAL A 365 35.80 -15.44 -30.02
CA VAL A 365 34.44 -15.67 -30.55
C VAL A 365 33.56 -16.40 -29.54
N GLN A 366 34.12 -17.41 -28.87
CA GLN A 366 33.38 -18.16 -27.85
C GLN A 366 33.06 -17.32 -26.60
N GLU A 367 34.02 -16.50 -26.17
CA GLU A 367 33.81 -15.55 -25.04
C GLU A 367 32.71 -14.54 -25.37
N VAL A 368 32.74 -13.93 -26.57
CA VAL A 368 31.70 -12.99 -27.01
C VAL A 368 30.33 -13.68 -27.10
N ARG A 369 30.26 -14.91 -27.63
CA ARG A 369 28.99 -15.68 -27.64
C ARG A 369 28.48 -15.93 -26.24
N THR A 370 29.35 -16.25 -25.29
CA THR A 370 28.97 -16.45 -23.87
C THR A 370 28.45 -15.17 -23.25
N ALA A 371 29.10 -14.03 -23.55
CA ALA A 371 28.65 -12.71 -23.06
C ALA A 371 27.29 -12.30 -23.65
N ILE A 372 27.08 -12.51 -24.96
CA ILE A 372 25.76 -12.28 -25.60
C ILE A 372 24.68 -13.13 -24.96
N PHE A 373 24.98 -14.40 -24.69
CA PHE A 373 24.07 -15.30 -24.01
C PHE A 373 23.69 -14.85 -22.61
N ALA A 374 24.68 -14.37 -21.85
CA ALA A 374 24.43 -13.82 -20.50
C ALA A 374 23.53 -12.55 -20.53
N LEU A 375 23.64 -11.72 -21.56
CA LEU A 375 22.78 -10.55 -21.77
C LEU A 375 21.31 -10.92 -22.09
N GLN A 376 21.11 -12.04 -22.79
CA GLN A 376 19.77 -12.53 -23.17
C GLN A 376 19.07 -13.32 -22.07
N GLN A 377 19.78 -13.70 -20.99
CA GLN A 377 19.15 -14.36 -19.85
C GLN A 377 18.28 -13.39 -19.06
N PRO A 378 17.02 -13.75 -18.76
CA PRO A 378 16.22 -12.97 -17.82
C PRO A 378 16.87 -13.01 -16.44
N PRO A 379 16.87 -11.88 -15.66
CA PRO A 379 17.37 -11.87 -14.29
C PRO A 379 16.66 -12.92 -13.44
N ALA A 380 17.33 -13.39 -12.39
CA ALA A 380 16.78 -14.38 -11.45
C ALA A 380 15.45 -13.95 -10.81
N ASP A 381 15.19 -12.65 -10.76
CA ASP A 381 14.00 -12.01 -10.18
C ASP A 381 12.87 -11.74 -11.19
N ALA A 382 12.99 -12.19 -12.43
CA ALA A 382 11.91 -12.04 -13.41
C ALA A 382 10.67 -12.83 -12.95
N PRO A 383 9.42 -12.27 -13.09
CA PRO A 383 8.21 -13.00 -12.76
C PRO A 383 8.22 -14.35 -13.46
N THR A 384 8.00 -15.40 -12.69
CA THR A 384 8.18 -16.78 -13.12
C THR A 384 7.00 -17.27 -13.97
N THR A 385 6.84 -16.67 -15.16
CA THR A 385 5.94 -17.23 -16.17
C THR A 385 6.36 -18.65 -16.51
N PHE A 386 5.44 -19.48 -16.94
CA PHE A 386 5.76 -20.86 -17.33
C PHE A 386 6.83 -20.90 -18.44
N ARG A 387 6.75 -20.02 -19.45
CA ARG A 387 7.80 -19.85 -20.48
C ARG A 387 9.13 -19.51 -19.86
N GLY A 388 9.16 -18.59 -18.91
CA GLY A 388 10.38 -18.20 -18.17
C GLY A 388 10.99 -19.39 -17.40
N LYS A 389 10.17 -20.27 -16.82
CA LYS A 389 10.64 -21.48 -16.15
C LYS A 389 11.28 -22.45 -17.16
N VAL A 390 10.65 -22.69 -18.32
CA VAL A 390 11.18 -23.54 -19.39
C VAL A 390 12.50 -23.00 -19.96
N LEU A 391 12.56 -21.69 -20.23
CA LEU A 391 13.78 -21.06 -20.75
C LEU A 391 14.94 -21.14 -19.76
N ARG A 392 14.65 -21.04 -18.46
CA ARG A 392 15.65 -21.22 -17.38
C ARG A 392 16.22 -22.64 -17.37
N GLU A 393 15.38 -23.65 -17.52
CA GLU A 393 15.84 -25.04 -17.59
C GLU A 393 16.70 -25.30 -18.86
N ALA A 394 16.30 -24.71 -19.98
CA ALA A 394 17.10 -24.78 -21.24
C ALA A 394 18.46 -24.08 -21.08
N ALA A 395 18.48 -22.90 -20.40
CA ALA A 395 19.70 -22.17 -20.12
C ALA A 395 20.64 -22.92 -19.15
N ALA A 396 20.10 -23.55 -18.11
CA ALA A 396 20.89 -24.41 -17.22
C ALA A 396 21.51 -25.60 -17.94
N ALA A 397 20.78 -26.23 -18.88
CA ALA A 397 21.29 -27.31 -19.70
C ALA A 397 22.36 -26.85 -20.68
N ALA A 398 22.29 -25.62 -21.19
CA ALA A 398 23.27 -25.06 -22.12
C ALA A 398 24.69 -25.02 -21.54
N VAL A 399 24.82 -24.79 -20.23
CA VAL A 399 26.11 -24.78 -19.52
C VAL A 399 26.78 -26.15 -19.62
N VAL A 400 26.02 -27.24 -19.56
CA VAL A 400 26.53 -28.62 -19.64
C VAL A 400 26.71 -29.07 -21.08
N LEU A 401 25.80 -28.64 -21.97
CA LEU A 401 25.83 -29.01 -23.39
C LEU A 401 26.89 -28.25 -24.21
N GLY A 402 27.32 -27.08 -23.72
CA GLY A 402 28.22 -26.19 -24.46
C GLY A 402 27.55 -25.38 -25.59
N PHE A 403 26.25 -25.52 -25.78
CA PHE A 403 25.44 -24.75 -26.73
C PHE A 403 24.02 -24.56 -26.23
N GLN A 404 23.29 -23.55 -26.79
CA GLN A 404 21.93 -23.22 -26.41
C GLN A 404 20.92 -24.16 -27.09
N PRO A 405 20.07 -24.90 -26.33
CA PRO A 405 18.90 -25.56 -26.87
C PRO A 405 17.90 -24.59 -27.49
N SER A 406 17.40 -24.89 -28.68
CA SER A 406 16.34 -24.09 -29.29
C SER A 406 14.99 -24.39 -28.61
N THR A 407 14.18 -23.34 -28.33
CA THR A 407 12.90 -23.51 -27.64
C THR A 407 11.78 -22.90 -28.45
N ARG A 408 10.71 -23.67 -28.68
CA ARG A 408 9.49 -23.25 -29.38
C ARG A 408 8.27 -23.48 -28.54
N PHE A 409 7.35 -22.48 -28.53
CA PHE A 409 6.05 -22.56 -27.83
C PHE A 409 4.92 -22.41 -28.84
N THR A 410 3.87 -23.24 -28.71
CA THR A 410 2.67 -23.21 -29.53
C THR A 410 1.43 -23.14 -28.61
N GLY A 411 0.51 -22.23 -28.89
CA GLY A 411 -0.70 -22.01 -28.08
C GLY A 411 -0.49 -21.09 -26.86
N ALA A 412 -1.55 -20.96 -26.07
CA ALA A 412 -1.60 -20.05 -24.89
C ALA A 412 -1.02 -20.73 -23.64
N VAL A 413 0.26 -21.12 -23.70
CA VAL A 413 0.94 -21.91 -22.64
C VAL A 413 0.86 -21.27 -21.25
N GLU A 414 0.84 -19.93 -21.14
CA GLU A 414 0.78 -19.23 -19.87
C GLU A 414 -0.59 -19.36 -19.19
N ASN A 415 -1.66 -19.39 -19.96
CA ASN A 415 -3.03 -19.40 -19.44
C ASN A 415 -3.57 -20.83 -19.25
N LEU A 416 -3.04 -21.78 -19.99
CA LEU A 416 -3.54 -23.16 -20.02
C LEU A 416 -2.75 -24.10 -19.10
N LEU A 417 -1.47 -23.78 -18.80
CA LEU A 417 -0.61 -24.62 -17.98
C LEU A 417 -0.58 -24.14 -16.52
N VAL A 418 -1.52 -24.64 -15.73
CA VAL A 418 -1.59 -24.41 -14.30
C VAL A 418 -0.94 -25.56 -13.50
N GLU A 419 -0.60 -25.34 -12.25
CA GLU A 419 -0.16 -26.42 -11.34
C GLU A 419 -1.33 -27.43 -11.12
N PRO A 420 -1.07 -28.74 -11.05
CA PRO A 420 0.25 -29.42 -11.02
C PRO A 420 0.84 -29.81 -12.39
N VAL A 421 0.18 -29.46 -13.52
CA VAL A 421 0.60 -29.88 -14.87
C VAL A 421 1.93 -29.21 -15.24
N ALA A 422 2.05 -27.90 -14.93
CA ALA A 422 3.27 -27.13 -15.17
C ALA A 422 4.51 -27.73 -14.47
N GLY A 423 4.40 -28.09 -13.20
CA GLY A 423 5.48 -28.72 -12.43
C GLY A 423 5.89 -30.08 -12.99
N ARG A 424 4.92 -30.93 -13.42
CA ARG A 424 5.20 -32.21 -14.04
C ARG A 424 5.91 -32.08 -15.40
N LEU A 425 5.51 -31.10 -16.21
CA LEU A 425 6.16 -30.80 -17.49
C LEU A 425 7.61 -30.34 -17.27
N LEU A 426 7.89 -29.45 -16.35
CA LEU A 426 9.24 -29.00 -16.01
C LEU A 426 10.11 -30.16 -15.51
N THR A 427 9.56 -31.07 -14.73
CA THR A 427 10.28 -32.29 -14.29
C THR A 427 10.61 -33.20 -15.47
N ALA A 428 9.68 -33.37 -16.42
CA ALA A 428 9.93 -34.13 -17.63
C ALA A 428 11.01 -33.48 -18.51
N LEU A 429 10.98 -32.15 -18.66
CA LEU A 429 11.98 -31.37 -19.38
C LEU A 429 13.37 -31.54 -18.79
N ARG A 430 13.54 -31.39 -17.47
CA ARG A 430 14.82 -31.60 -16.77
C ARG A 430 15.37 -32.98 -17.01
N ARG A 431 14.52 -34.00 -16.94
CA ARG A 431 14.95 -35.39 -17.21
C ARG A 431 15.40 -35.60 -18.66
N ALA A 432 14.69 -35.01 -19.64
CA ALA A 432 15.03 -35.11 -21.03
C ALA A 432 16.35 -34.40 -21.35
N LEU A 433 16.56 -33.19 -20.85
CA LEU A 433 17.80 -32.41 -21.00
C LEU A 433 18.99 -33.09 -20.33
N ALA A 434 18.82 -33.63 -19.12
CA ALA A 434 19.86 -34.41 -18.45
C ALA A 434 20.18 -35.74 -19.18
N ALA A 435 19.25 -36.31 -19.93
CA ALA A 435 19.52 -37.47 -20.77
C ALA A 435 20.26 -37.07 -22.03
N ALA A 436 19.91 -35.96 -22.68
CA ALA A 436 20.61 -35.41 -23.85
C ALA A 436 22.07 -35.08 -23.53
N SER A 437 22.34 -34.43 -22.37
CA SER A 437 23.70 -34.03 -21.97
C SER A 437 24.63 -35.21 -21.65
N ARG A 438 24.11 -36.43 -21.46
CA ARG A 438 24.91 -37.65 -21.26
C ARG A 438 25.21 -38.40 -22.54
N ARG A 439 24.62 -38.03 -23.69
CA ARG A 439 24.88 -38.68 -24.97
C ARG A 439 26.10 -38.09 -25.65
N ALA A 440 26.86 -38.94 -26.33
CA ALA A 440 28.03 -38.48 -27.05
C ALA A 440 27.62 -37.81 -28.37
N GLY A 441 28.35 -36.77 -28.75
CA GLY A 441 28.22 -36.13 -30.07
C GLY A 441 26.98 -35.26 -30.24
N VAL A 442 26.30 -34.90 -29.16
CA VAL A 442 25.14 -33.95 -29.21
C VAL A 442 25.63 -32.56 -29.60
N SER A 443 25.13 -32.06 -30.71
CA SER A 443 25.40 -30.71 -31.20
C SER A 443 24.16 -29.84 -31.35
N ARG A 444 22.96 -30.44 -31.24
CA ARG A 444 21.67 -29.75 -31.37
C ARG A 444 20.63 -30.35 -30.42
N VAL A 445 19.95 -29.50 -29.69
CA VAL A 445 18.78 -29.87 -28.87
C VAL A 445 17.63 -28.93 -29.21
N GLU A 446 16.45 -29.48 -29.47
CA GLU A 446 15.22 -28.74 -29.73
C GLU A 446 14.15 -29.07 -28.70
N ILE A 447 13.58 -28.03 -28.07
CA ILE A 447 12.51 -28.14 -27.10
C ILE A 447 11.24 -27.53 -27.71
N THR A 448 10.16 -28.30 -27.78
CA THR A 448 8.87 -27.80 -28.25
C THR A 448 7.83 -28.06 -27.17
N VAL A 449 7.12 -26.97 -26.73
CA VAL A 449 5.96 -27.04 -25.84
C VAL A 449 4.73 -26.62 -26.64
N ASP A 450 3.80 -27.56 -26.85
CA ASP A 450 2.59 -27.35 -27.63
C ASP A 450 1.35 -27.59 -26.77
N ALA A 451 0.66 -26.50 -26.41
CA ALA A 451 -0.59 -26.50 -25.62
C ALA A 451 -1.85 -26.63 -26.53
N THR A 452 -1.67 -26.81 -27.84
CA THR A 452 -2.78 -27.05 -28.79
C THR A 452 -2.89 -28.51 -29.21
N ALA A 453 -1.96 -29.36 -28.76
CA ALA A 453 -1.89 -30.74 -29.19
C ALA A 453 -2.98 -31.59 -28.51
N PRO A 454 -3.90 -32.23 -29.29
CA PRO A 454 -4.86 -33.13 -28.68
C PRO A 454 -4.18 -34.38 -28.13
N LEU A 455 -4.76 -34.93 -27.07
CA LEU A 455 -4.38 -36.26 -26.58
C LEU A 455 -4.90 -37.35 -27.51
N PRO A 456 -4.39 -38.60 -27.42
CA PRO A 456 -4.85 -39.73 -28.25
C PRO A 456 -6.35 -40.02 -28.11
N ASP A 457 -6.99 -39.58 -27.03
CA ASP A 457 -8.43 -39.71 -26.76
C ASP A 457 -9.25 -38.49 -27.23
N GLY A 458 -8.61 -37.52 -27.91
CA GLY A 458 -9.26 -36.31 -28.44
C GLY A 458 -9.43 -35.18 -27.44
N ARG A 459 -9.09 -35.34 -26.16
CA ARG A 459 -9.16 -34.27 -25.14
C ARG A 459 -8.08 -33.22 -25.34
N PRO A 460 -8.31 -31.96 -24.94
CA PRO A 460 -7.30 -30.93 -24.89
C PRO A 460 -6.11 -31.36 -24.04
N GLY A 461 -4.91 -31.15 -24.54
CA GLY A 461 -3.69 -31.57 -23.84
C GLY A 461 -2.50 -30.69 -24.17
N VAL A 462 -1.43 -30.86 -23.40
CA VAL A 462 -0.12 -30.29 -23.66
C VAL A 462 0.88 -31.39 -24.06
N ARG A 463 1.73 -31.09 -25.04
CA ARG A 463 2.81 -31.93 -25.47
C ARG A 463 4.15 -31.22 -25.30
N LEU A 464 5.07 -31.87 -24.58
CA LEU A 464 6.48 -31.51 -24.57
C LEU A 464 7.22 -32.48 -25.52
N THR A 465 8.02 -31.95 -26.41
CA THR A 465 8.92 -32.72 -27.26
C THR A 465 10.34 -32.20 -27.11
N VAL A 466 11.28 -33.05 -26.79
CA VAL A 466 12.71 -32.73 -26.72
C VAL A 466 13.41 -33.64 -27.70
N PHE A 467 14.02 -33.06 -28.71
CA PHE A 467 14.84 -33.75 -29.71
C PHE A 467 16.30 -33.43 -29.46
N ASP A 468 17.18 -34.41 -29.58
CA ASP A 468 18.63 -34.25 -29.64
C ASP A 468 19.22 -35.10 -30.78
N ASP A 469 20.31 -34.65 -31.40
CA ASP A 469 21.03 -35.28 -32.50
C ASP A 469 22.15 -36.24 -32.04
N GLY A 470 22.20 -36.54 -30.73
CA GLY A 470 23.24 -37.41 -30.16
C GLY A 470 23.14 -38.86 -30.58
N ASP A 471 24.28 -39.55 -30.53
CA ASP A 471 24.39 -40.96 -30.92
C ASP A 471 23.67 -41.87 -29.90
N THR A 472 22.77 -42.71 -30.38
CA THR A 472 21.94 -43.59 -29.53
C THR A 472 22.64 -44.91 -29.14
N GLY A 473 23.88 -45.13 -29.54
CA GLY A 473 24.67 -46.30 -29.12
C GLY A 473 24.15 -47.68 -29.58
N ASN A 474 23.00 -47.73 -30.26
CA ASN A 474 22.43 -48.96 -30.82
C ASN A 474 22.45 -48.87 -32.36
N GLY A 475 23.32 -49.64 -32.96
CA GLY A 475 23.56 -49.68 -34.40
C GLY A 475 22.29 -49.93 -35.21
N ARG A 476 22.25 -49.24 -36.39
CA ARG A 476 21.37 -49.44 -37.55
C ARG A 476 19.88 -49.11 -37.33
N ALA A 477 19.52 -47.87 -37.59
CA ALA A 477 18.24 -47.56 -38.20
C ALA A 477 18.49 -47.11 -39.65
N GLU A 478 18.02 -47.88 -40.64
CA GLU A 478 17.88 -47.45 -42.01
C GLU A 478 16.81 -46.36 -42.07
N GLY A 479 17.22 -45.15 -42.50
CA GLY A 479 16.26 -44.04 -42.78
C GLY A 479 16.53 -42.76 -42.00
N GLY A 480 17.34 -41.87 -42.56
CA GLY A 480 17.41 -40.43 -42.46
C GLY A 480 17.11 -39.77 -41.11
N GLY A 481 18.14 -39.57 -40.26
CA GLY A 481 18.08 -38.70 -39.11
C GLY A 481 18.56 -39.38 -37.82
N SER A 482 19.87 -39.30 -37.56
CA SER A 482 20.45 -39.70 -36.27
C SER A 482 19.97 -38.73 -35.18
N GLY A 483 19.16 -39.19 -34.21
CA GLY A 483 18.73 -38.38 -33.09
C GLY A 483 17.69 -39.06 -32.22
N THR A 484 17.55 -38.59 -30.98
CA THR A 484 16.57 -39.08 -29.98
C THR A 484 15.46 -38.07 -29.76
N THR A 485 14.20 -38.52 -29.79
CA THR A 485 13.03 -37.68 -29.44
C THR A 485 12.36 -38.21 -28.18
N VAL A 486 12.28 -37.38 -27.15
CA VAL A 486 11.52 -37.65 -25.95
C VAL A 486 10.23 -36.85 -26.00
N THR A 487 9.08 -37.54 -25.90
CA THR A 487 7.77 -36.90 -25.89
C THR A 487 7.07 -37.20 -24.60
N TRP A 488 6.54 -36.13 -23.95
CA TRP A 488 5.67 -36.21 -22.77
C TRP A 488 4.33 -35.51 -23.06
N ARG A 489 3.23 -36.06 -22.53
CA ARG A 489 1.88 -35.52 -22.75
C ARG A 489 1.09 -35.54 -21.43
N SER A 490 0.20 -34.55 -21.27
CA SER A 490 -0.74 -34.48 -20.15
C SER A 490 -2.04 -33.79 -20.59
N PRO A 491 -3.20 -34.14 -20.04
CA PRO A 491 -4.38 -33.30 -20.15
C PRO A 491 -4.13 -31.92 -19.53
N LEU A 492 -4.77 -30.92 -20.12
CA LEU A 492 -4.78 -29.54 -19.64
C LEU A 492 -5.83 -29.39 -18.53
#